data_2343d281bd50e092b7390b684bc8422d
#
_entry.id   2343d281bd50e092b7390b684bc8422d
#
_cell.length_a   1.000
_cell.length_b   1.000
_cell.length_c   1.000
_cell.angle_alpha   90.00
_cell.angle_beta   90.00
_cell.angle_gamma   90.00
#
_symmetry.space_group_name_H-M   'P 1'
#
loop_
_entity.id
_entity.type
_entity.pdbx_description
1 polymer ?
#
loop_
_entity_poly.entity_id
_entity_poly.type
_entity_poly.pdbx_seq_one_letter_code
_entity_poly.pdbx_strand_id
1 'polypeptide(L)'
;MNRFSFPLLAALLLLIAVPAWAQTDVLGQARAAMSNGDYSRAATLLSGLIGAQPSADAYVYLGISYAHMREWQRAEDTLKEGATRYPEDPRFHNELAGVYLAANDLDRARQSLKQALTVDPANRYAGDLLATVDMSMGNVEGALEAWNRDGRPVIGDVLHNGHVEFENWTIAKASTFRTGEILTWGKWKTTEVRLRETAIYANTGLEIEPTPAPDRYTAVIRAPLKTNSTEQLILPALEALFFRSPTLRLWNLRNSAVSLRLNYRFATNRHRAEVGILAPLPLPGLLFLEATGTYRSERWDISRPAIDTGVDHRFRFQSTGVRAKVKHIPNYRLELGAGFEYRNRTASGSQPGIALDSRNTGKLLFDASVLVYDRRLRSRIQGETLIARKNLLGDMDYSSGTIEWNNRYTLDDEGKHSIEVTAKAGTSRGALPIDDYFVLGVRERGNNLLRGHNTVSPEGHYGNSPMATSFTLVNATYDRQIRRLPFFNVLNFPYVDLKWLVFADGARTFDRAHVFEEGKILVDVGGGFKLETPTRTFNLTYGRSLRDGAGTLAAYVGRRW
;
A
#
# COMPACT_ATOMS: atom_id res chain seq x y z
N MET A 1 -55.33 -36.83 84.44
CA MET A 1 -56.63 -36.62 83.79
C MET A 1 -56.46 -35.58 82.68
N ASN A 2 -56.99 -35.91 81.56
CA ASN A 2 -57.33 -35.25 80.33
C ASN A 2 -56.22 -35.11 79.27
N ARG A 3 -56.35 -36.05 78.36
CA ARG A 3 -56.05 -36.02 76.91
C ARG A 3 -56.84 -34.92 76.25
N PHE A 4 -56.19 -34.16 75.34
CA PHE A 4 -56.83 -33.75 74.10
C PHE A 4 -55.79 -33.60 72.97
N SER A 5 -56.09 -34.29 72.00
CA SER A 5 -55.47 -34.57 70.72
C SER A 5 -55.28 -33.34 69.80
N PHE A 6 -54.10 -33.27 69.23
CA PHE A 6 -53.82 -32.47 68.04
C PHE A 6 -53.70 -33.38 66.79
N PRO A 7 -54.73 -33.45 65.97
CA PRO A 7 -54.59 -33.95 64.61
C PRO A 7 -55.20 -33.01 63.56
N LEU A 8 -55.01 -31.68 63.67
CA LEU A 8 -55.55 -30.76 62.69
C LEU A 8 -54.52 -29.76 62.10
N LEU A 9 -53.29 -29.79 62.57
CA LEU A 9 -52.23 -28.93 61.97
C LEU A 9 -51.32 -29.62 60.96
N ALA A 10 -51.36 -30.98 60.91
CA ALA A 10 -50.57 -31.73 59.93
C ALA A 10 -51.25 -31.89 58.54
N ALA A 11 -52.53 -31.56 58.41
CA ALA A 11 -53.27 -31.64 57.15
C ALA A 11 -53.24 -30.35 56.34
N LEU A 12 -52.81 -29.21 56.94
CA LEU A 12 -52.76 -27.93 56.24
C LEU A 12 -51.34 -27.60 55.69
N LEU A 13 -50.33 -28.39 56.00
CA LEU A 13 -48.94 -28.24 55.47
C LEU A 13 -48.64 -29.21 54.30
N LEU A 14 -49.59 -30.06 53.91
CA LEU A 14 -49.44 -30.96 52.77
C LEU A 14 -50.10 -30.48 51.46
N LEU A 15 -50.58 -29.23 51.43
CA LEU A 15 -51.25 -28.66 50.22
C LEU A 15 -50.43 -27.53 49.55
N ILE A 16 -49.18 -27.30 49.93
CA ILE A 16 -48.26 -26.34 49.29
C ILE A 16 -46.91 -27.00 48.95
N ALA A 17 -46.84 -28.29 48.79
CA ALA A 17 -45.74 -28.90 48.06
C ALA A 17 -46.19 -29.03 46.58
N VAL A 18 -46.17 -27.95 45.86
CA VAL A 18 -46.05 -28.02 44.37
C VAL A 18 -44.76 -28.77 44.12
N PRO A 19 -44.80 -29.96 43.51
CA PRO A 19 -43.58 -30.73 43.27
C PRO A 19 -42.66 -29.90 42.38
N ALA A 20 -41.47 -29.60 42.85
CA ALA A 20 -40.43 -28.85 42.14
C ALA A 20 -39.95 -29.48 40.83
N TRP A 21 -40.53 -30.62 40.44
CA TRP A 21 -40.29 -31.33 39.17
C TRP A 21 -41.41 -31.15 38.14
N ALA A 22 -42.40 -30.29 38.40
CA ALA A 22 -43.39 -29.86 37.45
C ALA A 22 -43.12 -28.46 36.87
N GLN A 23 -41.91 -27.92 37.04
CA GLN A 23 -41.45 -26.83 36.20
C GLN A 23 -41.34 -27.39 34.79
N THR A 24 -42.39 -27.14 33.96
CA THR A 24 -42.40 -27.46 32.56
C THR A 24 -41.08 -26.95 31.97
N ASP A 25 -40.24 -27.82 31.41
CA ASP A 25 -39.01 -27.45 30.71
C ASP A 25 -39.40 -26.65 29.43
N VAL A 26 -39.75 -25.37 29.68
CA VAL A 26 -40.16 -24.43 28.60
C VAL A 26 -39.02 -24.26 27.60
N LEU A 27 -37.79 -24.27 28.07
CA LEU A 27 -36.61 -24.19 27.20
C LEU A 27 -36.50 -25.43 26.30
N GLY A 28 -36.72 -26.63 26.85
CA GLY A 28 -36.75 -27.89 26.09
C GLY A 28 -37.88 -27.92 25.09
N GLN A 29 -39.09 -27.45 25.48
CA GLN A 29 -40.21 -27.31 24.51
C GLN A 29 -39.90 -26.33 23.42
N ALA A 30 -39.27 -25.19 23.68
CA ALA A 30 -38.85 -24.23 22.68
C ALA A 30 -37.82 -24.82 21.70
N ARG A 31 -36.81 -25.55 22.24
CA ARG A 31 -35.83 -26.28 21.39
C ARG A 31 -36.50 -27.34 20.51
N ALA A 32 -37.48 -28.09 21.03
CA ALA A 32 -38.26 -29.05 20.23
C ALA A 32 -39.09 -28.36 19.12
N ALA A 33 -39.68 -27.20 19.42
CA ALA A 33 -40.38 -26.40 18.42
C ALA A 33 -39.42 -25.93 17.32
N MET A 34 -38.23 -25.42 17.68
CA MET A 34 -37.19 -25.00 16.72
C MET A 34 -36.72 -26.17 15.84
N SER A 35 -36.49 -27.35 16.41
CA SER A 35 -36.07 -28.54 15.66
C SER A 35 -37.14 -29.01 14.65
N ASN A 36 -38.42 -28.74 14.93
CA ASN A 36 -39.55 -29.01 14.05
C ASN A 36 -39.83 -27.86 13.04
N GLY A 37 -39.02 -26.78 13.06
CA GLY A 37 -39.21 -25.62 12.21
C GLY A 37 -40.29 -24.65 12.66
N ASP A 38 -40.94 -24.87 13.82
CA ASP A 38 -41.99 -24.01 14.37
C ASP A 38 -41.35 -22.87 15.22
N TYR A 39 -40.71 -21.96 14.51
CA TYR A 39 -40.03 -20.82 15.13
C TYR A 39 -41.00 -19.82 15.78
N SER A 40 -42.25 -19.75 15.28
CA SER A 40 -43.27 -18.88 15.88
C SER A 40 -43.65 -19.34 17.28
N ARG A 41 -43.90 -20.65 17.43
CA ARG A 41 -44.17 -21.26 18.74
C ARG A 41 -42.98 -21.16 19.67
N ALA A 42 -41.74 -21.38 19.15
CA ALA A 42 -40.52 -21.22 19.93
C ALA A 42 -40.38 -19.77 20.43
N ALA A 43 -40.62 -18.78 19.58
CA ALA A 43 -40.53 -17.36 19.96
C ALA A 43 -41.55 -17.00 21.05
N THR A 44 -42.80 -17.52 20.96
CA THR A 44 -43.82 -17.30 22.00
C THR A 44 -43.39 -17.87 23.36
N LEU A 45 -42.90 -19.10 23.38
CA LEU A 45 -42.42 -19.77 24.61
C LEU A 45 -41.24 -19.04 25.23
N LEU A 46 -40.27 -18.66 24.39
CA LEU A 46 -39.04 -17.99 24.82
C LEU A 46 -39.25 -16.55 25.32
N SER A 47 -40.19 -15.81 24.66
CA SER A 47 -40.57 -14.47 25.12
C SER A 47 -41.21 -14.52 26.52
N GLY A 48 -42.09 -15.51 26.76
CA GLY A 48 -42.65 -15.74 28.09
C GLY A 48 -41.59 -16.13 29.13
N LEU A 49 -40.64 -16.97 28.73
CA LEU A 49 -39.56 -17.43 29.59
C LEU A 49 -38.62 -16.27 30.00
N ILE A 50 -38.26 -15.38 29.06
CA ILE A 50 -37.41 -14.22 29.35
C ILE A 50 -38.07 -13.27 30.35
N GLY A 51 -39.39 -13.09 30.27
CA GLY A 51 -40.15 -12.27 31.21
C GLY A 51 -40.19 -12.87 32.66
N ALA A 52 -40.18 -14.19 32.77
CA ALA A 52 -40.26 -14.89 34.07
C ALA A 52 -38.88 -15.27 34.64
N GLN A 53 -38.01 -15.80 33.82
CA GLN A 53 -36.69 -16.35 34.15
C GLN A 53 -35.69 -16.06 33.02
N PRO A 54 -35.11 -14.86 32.92
CA PRO A 54 -34.16 -14.53 31.87
C PRO A 54 -32.90 -15.38 31.96
N SER A 55 -32.49 -15.99 30.84
CA SER A 55 -31.25 -16.74 30.69
C SER A 55 -30.58 -16.48 29.36
N ALA A 56 -29.26 -16.65 29.26
CA ALA A 56 -28.52 -16.48 28.02
C ALA A 56 -29.10 -17.34 26.88
N ASP A 57 -29.40 -18.62 27.20
CA ASP A 57 -30.00 -19.56 26.25
C ASP A 57 -31.35 -19.05 25.70
N ALA A 58 -32.19 -18.51 26.59
CA ALA A 58 -33.51 -18.01 26.16
C ALA A 58 -33.38 -16.83 25.16
N TYR A 59 -32.48 -15.88 25.42
CA TYR A 59 -32.19 -14.76 24.52
C TYR A 59 -31.58 -15.22 23.20
N VAL A 60 -30.60 -16.15 23.23
CA VAL A 60 -29.95 -16.68 22.01
C VAL A 60 -31.00 -17.37 21.14
N TYR A 61 -31.78 -18.30 21.70
CA TYR A 61 -32.78 -19.05 20.92
C TYR A 61 -33.94 -18.18 20.46
N LEU A 62 -34.32 -17.14 21.21
CA LEU A 62 -35.34 -16.18 20.77
C LEU A 62 -34.81 -15.35 19.57
N GLY A 63 -33.57 -14.88 19.64
CA GLY A 63 -32.92 -14.18 18.53
C GLY A 63 -32.83 -15.04 17.28
N ILE A 64 -32.40 -16.30 17.41
CA ILE A 64 -32.38 -17.29 16.31
C ILE A 64 -33.80 -17.51 15.73
N SER A 65 -34.81 -17.63 16.60
CA SER A 65 -36.19 -17.83 16.14
C SER A 65 -36.69 -16.67 15.31
N TYR A 66 -36.46 -15.43 15.75
CA TYR A 66 -36.78 -14.23 14.99
C TYR A 66 -35.99 -14.15 13.66
N ALA A 67 -34.72 -14.52 13.66
CA ALA A 67 -33.92 -14.54 12.45
C ALA A 67 -34.49 -15.53 11.39
N HIS A 68 -34.89 -16.73 11.80
CA HIS A 68 -35.53 -17.70 10.92
C HIS A 68 -36.89 -17.23 10.42
N MET A 69 -37.63 -16.43 11.20
CA MET A 69 -38.89 -15.79 10.77
C MET A 69 -38.63 -14.55 9.87
N ARG A 70 -37.37 -14.19 9.59
CA ARG A 70 -36.94 -12.97 8.87
C ARG A 70 -37.35 -11.67 9.56
N GLU A 71 -37.59 -11.72 10.84
CA GLU A 71 -37.87 -10.55 11.68
C GLU A 71 -36.53 -9.93 12.18
N TRP A 72 -35.73 -9.45 11.22
CA TRP A 72 -34.32 -9.06 11.45
C TRP A 72 -34.13 -8.05 12.57
N GLN A 73 -35.00 -7.04 12.65
CA GLN A 73 -34.90 -6.01 13.70
C GLN A 73 -35.15 -6.60 15.09
N ARG A 74 -36.18 -7.47 15.23
CA ARG A 74 -36.47 -8.13 16.52
C ARG A 74 -35.36 -9.08 16.93
N ALA A 75 -34.76 -9.78 15.98
CA ALA A 75 -33.61 -10.64 16.22
C ALA A 75 -32.42 -9.81 16.73
N GLU A 76 -32.10 -8.70 16.04
CA GLU A 76 -31.02 -7.78 16.41
C GLU A 76 -31.22 -7.21 17.83
N ASP A 77 -32.42 -6.67 18.12
CA ASP A 77 -32.72 -6.05 19.41
C ASP A 77 -32.63 -7.08 20.56
N THR A 78 -33.19 -8.30 20.35
CA THR A 78 -33.15 -9.39 21.33
C THR A 78 -31.71 -9.84 21.63
N LEU A 79 -30.91 -10.04 20.56
CA LEU A 79 -29.52 -10.47 20.71
C LEU A 79 -28.63 -9.39 21.36
N LYS A 80 -28.86 -8.11 21.06
CA LYS A 80 -28.16 -6.99 21.70
C LYS A 80 -28.52 -6.87 23.18
N GLU A 81 -29.79 -7.03 23.53
CA GLU A 81 -30.22 -7.05 24.93
C GLU A 81 -29.55 -8.22 25.68
N GLY A 82 -29.56 -9.41 25.08
CA GLY A 82 -28.88 -10.57 25.62
C GLY A 82 -27.38 -10.36 25.81
N ALA A 83 -26.69 -9.79 24.81
CA ALA A 83 -25.27 -9.47 24.89
C ALA A 83 -24.94 -8.46 26.00
N THR A 84 -25.83 -7.49 26.22
CA THR A 84 -25.68 -6.51 27.30
C THR A 84 -25.82 -7.16 28.68
N ARG A 85 -26.74 -8.13 28.81
CA ARG A 85 -27.02 -8.82 30.06
C ARG A 85 -26.03 -9.95 30.38
N TYR A 86 -25.49 -10.57 29.34
CA TYR A 86 -24.55 -11.70 29.41
C TYR A 86 -23.30 -11.44 28.55
N PRO A 87 -22.45 -10.47 28.92
CA PRO A 87 -21.35 -10.00 28.06
C PRO A 87 -20.23 -11.04 27.85
N GLU A 88 -20.14 -12.06 28.69
CA GLU A 88 -19.16 -13.15 28.59
C GLU A 88 -19.58 -14.25 27.60
N ASP A 89 -20.79 -14.19 27.01
CA ASP A 89 -21.28 -15.22 26.10
C ASP A 89 -21.07 -14.81 24.63
N PRO A 90 -20.12 -15.43 23.92
CA PRO A 90 -19.81 -15.06 22.53
C PRO A 90 -20.91 -15.41 21.53
N ARG A 91 -21.86 -16.27 21.90
CA ARG A 91 -22.95 -16.71 21.01
C ARG A 91 -23.80 -15.55 20.51
N PHE A 92 -24.04 -14.54 21.35
CA PHE A 92 -24.80 -13.36 20.95
C PHE A 92 -24.18 -12.64 19.76
N HIS A 93 -22.86 -12.46 19.79
CA HIS A 93 -22.14 -11.82 18.71
C HIS A 93 -22.06 -12.70 17.46
N ASN A 94 -22.00 -14.03 17.61
CA ASN A 94 -22.06 -14.98 16.50
C ASN A 94 -23.41 -14.89 15.79
N GLU A 95 -24.51 -14.91 16.53
CA GLU A 95 -25.86 -14.86 15.98
C GLU A 95 -26.17 -13.47 15.38
N LEU A 96 -25.72 -12.39 16.00
CA LEU A 96 -25.78 -11.05 15.40
C LEU A 96 -25.07 -11.00 14.05
N ALA A 97 -23.90 -11.62 13.93
CA ALA A 97 -23.21 -11.70 12.66
C ALA A 97 -24.04 -12.47 11.61
N GLY A 98 -24.70 -13.56 12.02
CA GLY A 98 -25.62 -14.31 11.16
C GLY A 98 -26.79 -13.45 10.65
N VAL A 99 -27.40 -12.66 11.54
CA VAL A 99 -28.47 -11.71 11.19
C VAL A 99 -27.98 -10.68 10.17
N TYR A 100 -26.80 -10.08 10.39
CA TYR A 100 -26.24 -9.09 9.48
C TYR A 100 -25.84 -9.68 8.12
N LEU A 101 -25.33 -10.91 8.10
CA LEU A 101 -25.03 -11.62 6.85
C LEU A 101 -26.30 -11.88 6.03
N ALA A 102 -27.38 -12.28 6.68
CA ALA A 102 -28.67 -12.47 6.03
C ALA A 102 -29.24 -11.16 5.46
N ALA A 103 -28.93 -10.02 6.10
CA ALA A 103 -29.25 -8.68 5.61
C ALA A 103 -28.22 -8.14 4.59
N ASN A 104 -27.19 -8.92 4.21
CA ASN A 104 -26.09 -8.52 3.34
C ASN A 104 -25.28 -7.31 3.87
N ASP A 105 -25.25 -7.12 5.18
CA ASP A 105 -24.45 -6.09 5.86
C ASP A 105 -23.13 -6.70 6.38
N LEU A 106 -22.17 -6.79 5.46
CA LEU A 106 -20.87 -7.40 5.73
C LEU A 106 -20.06 -6.63 6.77
N ASP A 107 -20.22 -5.31 6.85
CA ASP A 107 -19.47 -4.48 7.80
C ASP A 107 -19.91 -4.73 9.24
N ARG A 108 -21.24 -4.76 9.51
CA ARG A 108 -21.78 -5.08 10.83
C ARG A 108 -21.53 -6.54 11.21
N ALA A 109 -21.64 -7.48 10.27
CA ALA A 109 -21.29 -8.87 10.49
C ALA A 109 -19.83 -9.02 10.95
N ARG A 110 -18.89 -8.39 10.22
CA ARG A 110 -17.46 -8.35 10.55
C ARG A 110 -17.20 -7.79 11.95
N GLN A 111 -17.87 -6.70 12.30
CA GLN A 111 -17.73 -6.08 13.62
C GLN A 111 -18.19 -7.03 14.75
N SER A 112 -19.35 -7.68 14.58
CA SER A 112 -19.88 -8.63 15.55
C SER A 112 -18.94 -9.83 15.74
N LEU A 113 -18.41 -10.39 14.65
CA LEU A 113 -17.45 -11.51 14.75
C LEU A 113 -16.16 -11.12 15.46
N LYS A 114 -15.67 -9.89 15.27
CA LYS A 114 -14.53 -9.39 16.04
C LYS A 114 -14.85 -9.27 17.53
N GLN A 115 -16.07 -8.88 17.87
CA GLN A 115 -16.52 -8.85 19.28
C GLN A 115 -16.61 -10.27 19.85
N ALA A 116 -17.17 -11.23 19.10
CA ALA A 116 -17.19 -12.63 19.51
C ALA A 116 -15.78 -13.17 19.83
N LEU A 117 -14.79 -12.86 18.97
CA LEU A 117 -13.39 -13.24 19.16
C LEU A 117 -12.65 -12.44 20.26
N THR A 118 -13.20 -11.31 20.69
CA THR A 118 -12.70 -10.58 21.87
C THR A 118 -13.15 -11.26 23.15
N VAL A 119 -14.40 -11.76 23.18
CA VAL A 119 -14.96 -12.53 24.31
C VAL A 119 -14.33 -13.91 24.38
N ASP A 120 -14.27 -14.63 23.28
CA ASP A 120 -13.65 -15.95 23.18
C ASP A 120 -12.66 -15.99 22.00
N PRO A 121 -11.35 -15.76 22.26
CA PRO A 121 -10.32 -15.80 21.21
C PRO A 121 -10.15 -17.17 20.54
N ALA A 122 -10.61 -18.27 21.17
CA ALA A 122 -10.54 -19.63 20.66
C ALA A 122 -11.79 -20.04 19.86
N ASN A 123 -12.76 -19.14 19.68
CA ASN A 123 -13.99 -19.42 18.96
C ASN A 123 -13.73 -19.69 17.48
N ARG A 124 -13.59 -20.96 17.13
CA ARG A 124 -13.30 -21.40 15.76
C ARG A 124 -14.40 -20.99 14.77
N TYR A 125 -15.67 -21.10 15.18
CA TYR A 125 -16.80 -20.71 14.33
C TYR A 125 -16.74 -19.22 13.96
N ALA A 126 -16.53 -18.36 14.95
CA ALA A 126 -16.38 -16.91 14.70
C ALA A 126 -15.17 -16.61 13.81
N GLY A 127 -14.03 -17.32 14.03
CA GLY A 127 -12.83 -17.18 13.21
C GLY A 127 -13.05 -17.55 11.74
N ASP A 128 -13.72 -18.67 11.48
CA ASP A 128 -14.04 -19.14 10.12
C ASP A 128 -15.00 -18.20 9.41
N LEU A 129 -16.02 -17.76 10.11
CA LEU A 129 -17.00 -16.86 9.53
C LEU A 129 -16.41 -15.48 9.28
N LEU A 130 -15.58 -14.97 10.19
CA LEU A 130 -14.84 -13.72 10.00
C LEU A 130 -13.93 -13.78 8.77
N ALA A 131 -13.18 -14.88 8.62
CA ALA A 131 -12.32 -15.08 7.45
C ALA A 131 -13.13 -15.11 6.15
N THR A 132 -14.28 -15.78 6.15
CA THR A 132 -15.18 -15.83 4.99
C THR A 132 -15.73 -14.45 4.62
N VAL A 133 -16.15 -13.68 5.63
CA VAL A 133 -16.62 -12.30 5.43
C VAL A 133 -15.50 -11.42 4.89
N ASP A 134 -14.32 -11.48 5.50
CA ASP A 134 -13.16 -10.69 5.06
C ASP A 134 -12.73 -11.06 3.62
N MET A 135 -12.76 -12.34 3.23
CA MET A 135 -12.50 -12.77 1.84
C MET A 135 -13.53 -12.20 0.88
N SER A 136 -14.83 -12.24 1.24
CA SER A 136 -15.92 -11.69 0.42
C SER A 136 -15.78 -10.18 0.21
N MET A 137 -15.21 -9.48 1.19
CA MET A 137 -14.90 -8.05 1.12
C MET A 137 -13.57 -7.74 0.40
N GLY A 138 -12.83 -8.77 -0.06
CA GLY A 138 -11.49 -8.62 -0.64
C GLY A 138 -10.39 -8.30 0.38
N ASN A 139 -10.69 -8.43 1.68
CA ASN A 139 -9.72 -8.22 2.76
C ASN A 139 -8.96 -9.51 3.09
N VAL A 140 -8.06 -9.90 2.19
CA VAL A 140 -7.25 -11.13 2.33
C VAL A 140 -6.39 -11.10 3.61
N GLU A 141 -5.91 -9.92 4.03
CA GLU A 141 -5.16 -9.75 5.27
C GLU A 141 -5.97 -10.18 6.49
N GLY A 142 -7.17 -9.61 6.66
CA GLY A 142 -8.05 -9.95 7.78
C GLY A 142 -8.48 -11.42 7.78
N ALA A 143 -8.75 -11.98 6.59
CA ALA A 143 -9.13 -13.38 6.45
C ALA A 143 -8.00 -14.32 6.91
N LEU A 144 -6.77 -14.09 6.44
CA LEU A 144 -5.62 -14.89 6.84
C LEU A 144 -5.27 -14.71 8.33
N GLU A 145 -5.40 -13.49 8.87
CA GLU A 145 -5.22 -13.25 10.30
C GLU A 145 -6.24 -14.02 11.14
N ALA A 146 -7.51 -14.06 10.71
CA ALA A 146 -8.56 -14.81 11.43
C ALA A 146 -8.25 -16.32 11.44
N TRP A 147 -7.91 -16.90 10.29
CA TRP A 147 -7.57 -18.33 10.20
C TRP A 147 -6.24 -18.69 10.85
N ASN A 148 -5.23 -17.80 10.83
CA ASN A 148 -3.93 -18.09 11.41
C ASN A 148 -3.96 -18.21 12.95
N ARG A 149 -5.04 -17.77 13.62
CA ARG A 149 -5.22 -17.92 15.08
C ARG A 149 -5.21 -19.37 15.52
N ASP A 150 -5.72 -20.27 14.69
CA ASP A 150 -5.77 -21.71 14.95
C ASP A 150 -4.88 -22.54 13.99
N GLY A 151 -3.89 -21.89 13.36
CA GLY A 151 -2.91 -22.56 12.51
C GLY A 151 -3.40 -22.88 11.09
N ARG A 152 -4.43 -22.22 10.59
CA ARG A 152 -4.98 -22.38 9.25
C ARG A 152 -4.77 -21.13 8.37
N PRO A 153 -4.91 -21.19 7.04
CA PRO A 153 -5.07 -22.42 6.24
C PRO A 153 -3.74 -23.15 6.04
N VAL A 154 -3.75 -24.49 6.15
CA VAL A 154 -2.62 -25.32 5.75
C VAL A 154 -2.73 -25.60 4.24
N ILE A 155 -1.69 -25.28 3.49
CA ILE A 155 -1.68 -25.45 2.04
C ILE A 155 -1.51 -26.93 1.68
N GLY A 156 -2.50 -27.52 1.02
CA GLY A 156 -2.45 -28.84 0.42
C GLY A 156 -1.70 -28.80 -0.91
N ASP A 157 -2.12 -27.90 -1.80
CA ASP A 157 -1.53 -27.68 -3.11
C ASP A 157 -1.40 -26.20 -3.44
N VAL A 158 -0.40 -25.88 -4.29
CA VAL A 158 -0.24 -24.54 -4.87
C VAL A 158 -0.46 -24.65 -6.37
N LEU A 159 -1.54 -24.08 -6.87
CA LEU A 159 -1.83 -23.99 -8.29
C LEU A 159 -1.51 -22.60 -8.82
N HIS A 160 -0.99 -22.54 -10.00
CA HIS A 160 -0.76 -21.31 -10.75
C HIS A 160 -1.35 -21.47 -12.14
N ASN A 161 -2.04 -20.46 -12.60
CA ASN A 161 -2.66 -20.46 -13.93
C ASN A 161 -1.69 -19.94 -15.01
N GLY A 162 -0.40 -20.27 -14.89
CA GLY A 162 0.57 -20.04 -15.94
C GLY A 162 0.34 -21.01 -17.10
N HIS A 163 0.28 -20.46 -18.32
CA HIS A 163 0.04 -21.23 -19.54
C HIS A 163 1.33 -21.64 -20.26
N VAL A 164 2.46 -21.05 -19.87
CA VAL A 164 3.78 -21.33 -20.46
C VAL A 164 4.82 -21.59 -19.38
N GLU A 165 5.88 -22.31 -19.73
CA GLU A 165 6.88 -22.78 -18.77
C GLU A 165 7.53 -21.66 -17.95
N PHE A 166 7.83 -20.50 -18.59
CA PHE A 166 8.45 -19.38 -17.88
C PHE A 166 7.50 -18.71 -16.88
N GLU A 167 6.18 -18.70 -17.13
CA GLU A 167 5.18 -18.19 -16.17
C GLU A 167 5.20 -19.03 -14.90
N ASN A 168 5.23 -20.35 -15.07
CA ASN A 168 5.25 -21.26 -13.95
C ASN A 168 6.50 -21.10 -13.09
N TRP A 169 7.70 -20.98 -13.70
CA TRP A 169 8.90 -20.79 -12.90
C TRP A 169 8.95 -19.43 -12.20
N THR A 170 8.50 -18.36 -12.83
CA THR A 170 8.47 -17.03 -12.20
C THR A 170 7.50 -16.99 -11.02
N ILE A 171 6.31 -17.59 -11.16
CA ILE A 171 5.33 -17.69 -10.07
C ILE A 171 5.87 -18.59 -8.96
N ALA A 172 6.42 -19.77 -9.31
CA ALA A 172 6.99 -20.70 -8.33
C ALA A 172 8.15 -20.09 -7.55
N LYS A 173 9.04 -19.32 -8.20
CA LYS A 173 10.16 -18.62 -7.52
C LYS A 173 9.71 -17.39 -6.73
N ALA A 174 8.64 -16.72 -7.15
CA ALA A 174 8.05 -15.62 -6.40
C ALA A 174 7.35 -16.11 -5.13
N SER A 175 6.72 -17.29 -5.19
CA SER A 175 5.99 -17.87 -4.07
C SER A 175 6.89 -18.10 -2.86
N THR A 176 6.42 -17.65 -1.70
CA THR A 176 7.09 -17.78 -0.40
C THR A 176 6.42 -18.80 0.51
N PHE A 177 5.43 -19.53 0.01
CA PHE A 177 4.75 -20.61 0.70
C PHE A 177 4.72 -21.87 -0.15
N ARG A 178 4.63 -23.02 0.49
CA ARG A 178 4.69 -24.36 -0.12
C ARG A 178 3.62 -25.26 0.46
N THR A 179 3.39 -26.38 -0.21
CA THR A 179 2.57 -27.48 0.32
C THR A 179 3.04 -27.90 1.72
N GLY A 180 2.09 -28.08 2.63
CA GLY A 180 2.31 -28.40 4.03
C GLY A 180 2.54 -27.21 4.95
N GLU A 181 2.67 -26.00 4.44
CA GLU A 181 2.88 -24.79 5.24
C GLU A 181 1.57 -24.05 5.52
N ILE A 182 1.54 -23.31 6.62
CA ILE A 182 0.49 -22.35 6.91
C ILE A 182 0.70 -21.13 6.03
N LEU A 183 -0.36 -20.72 5.32
CA LEU A 183 -0.38 -19.50 4.54
C LEU A 183 -0.66 -18.30 5.45
N THR A 184 0.32 -17.41 5.57
CA THR A 184 0.18 -16.16 6.31
C THR A 184 0.08 -14.97 5.36
N TRP A 185 -0.50 -13.87 5.85
CA TRP A 185 -0.52 -12.60 5.10
C TRP A 185 0.87 -12.16 4.63
N GLY A 186 1.87 -12.25 5.52
CA GLY A 186 3.25 -11.90 5.18
C GLY A 186 3.81 -12.70 4.00
N LYS A 187 3.54 -14.01 3.96
CA LYS A 187 3.92 -14.89 2.85
C LYS A 187 3.19 -14.50 1.56
N TRP A 188 1.87 -14.34 1.62
CA TRP A 188 1.11 -13.93 0.44
C TRP A 188 1.57 -12.56 -0.09
N LYS A 189 1.68 -11.56 0.79
CA LYS A 189 2.07 -10.21 0.40
C LYS A 189 3.48 -10.15 -0.18
N THR A 190 4.40 -10.95 0.34
CA THR A 190 5.75 -11.09 -0.24
C THR A 190 5.69 -11.68 -1.66
N THR A 191 4.87 -12.71 -1.85
CA THR A 191 4.65 -13.31 -3.17
C THR A 191 4.06 -12.28 -4.15
N GLU A 192 3.03 -11.55 -3.74
CA GLU A 192 2.41 -10.50 -4.54
C GLU A 192 3.41 -9.40 -4.94
N VAL A 193 4.22 -8.93 -3.98
CA VAL A 193 5.25 -7.90 -4.25
C VAL A 193 6.30 -8.43 -5.24
N ARG A 194 6.77 -9.66 -5.06
CA ARG A 194 7.74 -10.27 -5.98
C ARG A 194 7.15 -10.43 -7.39
N LEU A 195 5.91 -10.90 -7.52
CA LEU A 195 5.23 -11.02 -8.82
C LEU A 195 5.07 -9.65 -9.49
N ARG A 196 4.70 -8.63 -8.75
CA ARG A 196 4.60 -7.25 -9.28
C ARG A 196 5.95 -6.71 -9.76
N GLU A 197 7.04 -7.02 -9.07
CA GLU A 197 8.39 -6.58 -9.45
C GLU A 197 8.92 -7.27 -10.71
N THR A 198 8.39 -8.43 -11.11
CA THR A 198 8.70 -9.00 -12.43
C THR A 198 8.28 -8.08 -13.57
N ALA A 199 7.34 -7.16 -13.30
CA ALA A 199 6.71 -6.23 -14.22
C ALA A 199 5.90 -6.87 -15.37
N ILE A 200 5.88 -8.20 -15.51
CA ILE A 200 5.20 -8.90 -16.62
C ILE A 200 3.72 -9.19 -16.32
N TYR A 201 3.31 -9.22 -15.06
CA TYR A 201 1.92 -9.47 -14.65
C TYR A 201 1.11 -8.19 -14.52
N ALA A 202 -0.15 -8.22 -14.96
CA ALA A 202 -1.05 -7.07 -14.90
C ALA A 202 -1.58 -6.86 -13.47
N ASN A 203 -2.17 -7.90 -12.93
CA ASN A 203 -2.69 -7.98 -11.58
C ASN A 203 -2.29 -9.31 -10.96
N THR A 204 -2.29 -9.37 -9.64
CA THR A 204 -2.05 -10.63 -8.93
C THR A 204 -3.17 -10.84 -7.94
N GLY A 205 -3.69 -12.05 -7.87
CA GLY A 205 -4.74 -12.47 -6.96
C GLY A 205 -4.40 -13.80 -6.31
N LEU A 206 -4.95 -14.01 -5.11
CA LEU A 206 -4.93 -15.27 -4.39
C LEU A 206 -6.37 -15.72 -4.20
N GLU A 207 -6.64 -16.96 -4.56
CA GLU A 207 -7.84 -17.66 -4.18
C GLU A 207 -7.47 -18.85 -3.29
N ILE A 208 -8.32 -19.14 -2.31
CA ILE A 208 -8.12 -20.23 -1.36
C ILE A 208 -9.34 -21.14 -1.49
N GLU A 209 -9.14 -22.32 -1.99
CA GLU A 209 -10.19 -23.31 -2.24
C GLU A 209 -10.09 -24.44 -1.21
N PRO A 210 -11.20 -24.87 -0.58
CA PRO A 210 -11.17 -26.01 0.32
C PRO A 210 -10.86 -27.29 -0.44
N THR A 211 -10.12 -28.22 0.19
CA THR A 211 -9.89 -29.56 -0.35
C THR A 211 -10.78 -30.60 0.38
N PRO A 212 -10.92 -31.81 -0.14
CA PRO A 212 -11.61 -32.89 0.57
C PRO A 212 -10.95 -33.26 1.91
N ALA A 213 -9.66 -32.96 2.08
CA ALA A 213 -8.95 -33.19 3.33
C ALA A 213 -9.25 -32.05 4.33
N PRO A 214 -9.61 -32.36 5.60
CA PRO A 214 -9.94 -31.36 6.57
C PRO A 214 -8.76 -30.40 6.84
N ASP A 215 -9.06 -29.12 7.00
CA ASP A 215 -8.11 -28.04 7.31
C ASP A 215 -7.00 -27.83 6.23
N ARG A 216 -7.11 -28.48 5.07
CA ARG A 216 -6.23 -28.27 3.91
C ARG A 216 -6.92 -27.49 2.81
N TYR A 217 -6.16 -26.63 2.18
CA TYR A 217 -6.65 -25.70 1.16
C TYR A 217 -5.73 -25.70 -0.05
N THR A 218 -6.28 -25.53 -1.22
CA THR A 218 -5.52 -25.24 -2.43
C THR A 218 -5.35 -23.73 -2.56
N ALA A 219 -4.11 -23.26 -2.65
CA ALA A 219 -3.83 -21.86 -2.95
C ALA A 219 -3.70 -21.69 -4.47
N VAL A 220 -4.60 -20.92 -5.07
CA VAL A 220 -4.58 -20.61 -6.52
C VAL A 220 -4.03 -19.21 -6.71
N ILE A 221 -2.84 -19.11 -7.30
CA ILE A 221 -2.22 -17.83 -7.63
C ILE A 221 -2.66 -17.45 -9.04
N ARG A 222 -3.40 -16.34 -9.17
CA ARG A 222 -3.79 -15.76 -10.44
C ARG A 222 -2.86 -14.60 -10.80
N ALA A 223 -2.16 -14.72 -11.91
CA ALA A 223 -1.19 -13.73 -12.36
C ALA A 223 -1.24 -13.59 -13.90
N PRO A 224 -2.31 -12.95 -14.45
CA PRO A 224 -2.43 -12.76 -15.89
C PRO A 224 -1.33 -11.85 -16.42
N LEU A 225 -0.77 -12.22 -17.58
CA LEU A 225 0.28 -11.44 -18.24
C LEU A 225 -0.25 -10.10 -18.74
N LYS A 226 0.63 -9.11 -18.71
CA LYS A 226 0.40 -7.85 -19.44
C LYS A 226 0.51 -8.09 -20.93
N THR A 227 -0.43 -7.57 -21.67
CA THR A 227 -0.40 -7.59 -23.14
C THR A 227 0.27 -6.34 -23.67
N ASN A 228 1.07 -6.48 -24.73
CA ASN A 228 1.59 -5.36 -25.50
C ASN A 228 0.54 -4.98 -26.56
N SER A 229 -0.23 -3.93 -26.30
CA SER A 229 -1.29 -3.43 -27.19
C SER A 229 -1.00 -2.02 -27.66
N THR A 230 -1.66 -1.58 -28.74
CA THR A 230 -1.56 -0.20 -29.25
C THR A 230 -2.04 0.85 -28.25
N GLU A 231 -2.93 0.47 -27.32
CA GLU A 231 -3.39 1.33 -26.23
C GLU A 231 -2.23 1.78 -25.32
N GLN A 232 -1.15 1.00 -25.25
CA GLN A 232 0.05 1.37 -24.50
C GLN A 232 0.76 2.60 -25.09
N LEU A 233 0.47 2.98 -26.33
CA LEU A 233 1.03 4.16 -26.98
C LEU A 233 0.33 5.46 -26.53
N ILE A 234 -0.88 5.38 -25.96
CA ILE A 234 -1.61 6.56 -25.50
C ILE A 234 -0.85 7.27 -24.39
N LEU A 235 -0.35 6.55 -23.40
CA LEU A 235 0.39 7.15 -22.29
C LEU A 235 1.72 7.79 -22.73
N PRO A 236 2.57 7.12 -23.53
CA PRO A 236 3.73 7.77 -24.16
C PRO A 236 3.39 9.00 -25.00
N ALA A 237 2.28 8.99 -25.75
CA ALA A 237 1.84 10.15 -26.53
C ALA A 237 1.48 11.34 -25.62
N LEU A 238 0.76 11.10 -24.54
CA LEU A 238 0.48 12.13 -23.52
C LEU A 238 1.77 12.59 -22.82
N GLU A 239 2.68 11.67 -22.46
CA GLU A 239 3.99 12.02 -21.90
C GLU A 239 4.83 12.86 -22.91
N ALA A 240 4.74 12.58 -24.21
CA ALA A 240 5.39 13.38 -25.25
C ALA A 240 4.81 14.80 -25.33
N LEU A 241 3.48 14.91 -25.33
CA LEU A 241 2.77 16.17 -25.44
C LEU A 241 3.01 17.10 -24.24
N PHE A 242 2.86 16.57 -23.03
CA PHE A 242 2.91 17.39 -21.81
C PHE A 242 4.31 17.52 -21.24
N PHE A 243 5.15 16.49 -21.35
CA PHE A 243 6.45 16.44 -20.67
C PHE A 243 7.64 16.35 -21.62
N ARG A 244 7.40 16.26 -22.94
CA ARG A 244 8.44 16.05 -23.96
C ARG A 244 9.38 14.87 -23.62
N SER A 245 8.84 13.85 -22.93
CA SER A 245 9.62 12.73 -22.40
C SER A 245 8.81 11.43 -22.43
N PRO A 246 8.42 10.94 -23.65
CA PRO A 246 7.67 9.70 -23.77
C PRO A 246 8.45 8.51 -23.22
N THR A 247 7.73 7.59 -22.59
CA THR A 247 8.29 6.33 -22.10
C THR A 247 7.51 5.15 -22.67
N LEU A 248 8.11 4.43 -23.59
CA LEU A 248 7.58 3.17 -24.09
C LEU A 248 8.03 2.01 -23.19
N ARG A 249 7.11 1.10 -22.86
CA ARG A 249 7.39 -0.12 -22.11
C ARG A 249 6.90 -1.30 -22.91
N LEU A 250 7.78 -2.26 -23.13
CA LEU A 250 7.47 -3.53 -23.77
C LEU A 250 7.66 -4.62 -22.71
N TRP A 251 6.57 -5.31 -22.43
CA TRP A 251 6.52 -6.32 -21.41
C TRP A 251 6.79 -7.70 -22.00
N ASN A 252 7.49 -8.55 -21.25
CA ASN A 252 7.66 -9.95 -21.56
C ASN A 252 8.11 -10.21 -23.01
N LEU A 253 9.25 -9.62 -23.40
CA LEU A 253 9.79 -9.74 -24.74
C LEU A 253 10.00 -11.19 -25.13
N ARG A 254 9.38 -11.62 -26.25
CA ARG A 254 9.48 -12.98 -26.78
C ARG A 254 9.22 -14.07 -25.73
N ASN A 255 8.33 -13.80 -24.79
CA ASN A 255 8.02 -14.72 -23.70
C ASN A 255 9.23 -15.14 -22.83
N SER A 256 10.16 -14.23 -22.60
CA SER A 256 11.39 -14.49 -21.83
C SER A 256 11.34 -13.94 -20.39
N ALA A 257 10.21 -13.42 -19.94
CA ALA A 257 10.06 -12.66 -18.70
C ALA A 257 10.89 -11.35 -18.64
N VAL A 258 11.58 -10.98 -19.72
CA VAL A 258 12.36 -9.75 -19.83
C VAL A 258 11.46 -8.61 -20.32
N SER A 259 11.52 -7.47 -19.64
CA SER A 259 10.81 -6.26 -20.03
C SER A 259 11.78 -5.15 -20.44
N LEU A 260 11.41 -4.36 -21.45
CA LEU A 260 12.20 -3.25 -21.98
C LEU A 260 11.50 -1.92 -21.68
N ARG A 261 12.27 -0.94 -21.28
CA ARG A 261 11.83 0.45 -21.12
C ARG A 261 12.68 1.35 -21.99
N LEU A 262 12.03 2.09 -22.87
CA LEU A 262 12.66 3.11 -23.72
C LEU A 262 12.11 4.47 -23.29
N ASN A 263 12.96 5.41 -22.95
CA ASN A 263 12.59 6.77 -22.65
C ASN A 263 13.45 7.71 -23.50
N TYR A 264 12.83 8.68 -24.16
CA TYR A 264 13.53 9.71 -24.85
C TYR A 264 12.97 11.08 -24.49
N ARG A 265 13.82 11.95 -24.00
CA ARG A 265 13.49 13.34 -23.74
C ARG A 265 14.03 14.22 -24.86
N PHE A 266 13.15 15.06 -25.40
CA PHE A 266 13.46 16.02 -26.45
C PHE A 266 13.01 17.44 -26.04
N ALA A 267 13.88 18.18 -25.41
CA ALA A 267 13.67 19.59 -25.11
C ALA A 267 14.82 20.39 -25.75
N THR A 268 14.60 21.66 -26.06
CA THR A 268 15.52 22.50 -26.83
C THR A 268 16.98 22.45 -26.36
N ASN A 269 17.19 22.36 -25.03
CA ASN A 269 18.51 22.32 -24.41
C ASN A 269 18.78 21.04 -23.64
N ARG A 270 17.93 20.01 -23.81
CA ARG A 270 18.02 18.79 -23.00
C ARG A 270 17.56 17.58 -23.79
N HIS A 271 18.51 16.76 -24.15
CA HIS A 271 18.27 15.46 -24.76
C HIS A 271 18.73 14.37 -23.82
N ARG A 272 17.86 13.40 -23.58
CA ARG A 272 18.19 12.20 -22.80
C ARG A 272 17.56 10.99 -23.46
N ALA A 273 18.37 10.00 -23.74
CA ALA A 273 17.91 8.67 -24.13
C ALA A 273 18.21 7.68 -23.00
N GLU A 274 17.27 6.83 -22.69
CA GLU A 274 17.40 5.79 -21.69
C GLU A 274 16.81 4.48 -22.22
N VAL A 275 17.60 3.43 -22.18
CA VAL A 275 17.19 2.07 -22.51
C VAL A 275 17.36 1.24 -21.25
N GLY A 276 16.27 0.74 -20.70
CA GLY A 276 16.25 -0.05 -19.47
C GLY A 276 15.75 -1.47 -19.72
N ILE A 277 16.40 -2.43 -19.13
CA ILE A 277 16.01 -3.85 -19.11
C ILE A 277 15.68 -4.23 -17.66
N LEU A 278 14.56 -4.91 -17.48
CA LEU A 278 14.18 -5.53 -16.22
C LEU A 278 13.98 -7.02 -16.46
N ALA A 279 14.69 -7.85 -15.70
CA ALA A 279 14.63 -9.30 -15.81
C ALA A 279 14.61 -9.96 -14.43
N PRO A 280 13.63 -10.83 -14.12
CA PRO A 280 13.73 -11.71 -12.97
C PRO A 280 14.83 -12.75 -13.22
N LEU A 281 15.65 -13.01 -12.19
CA LEU A 281 16.70 -14.02 -12.23
C LEU A 281 16.22 -15.28 -11.49
N PRO A 282 16.41 -16.49 -12.03
CA PRO A 282 15.93 -17.75 -11.45
C PRO A 282 16.78 -18.21 -10.25
N LEU A 283 17.31 -17.27 -9.47
CA LEU A 283 18.10 -17.51 -8.28
C LEU A 283 17.22 -17.71 -7.03
N PRO A 284 17.72 -18.30 -5.95
CA PRO A 284 16.97 -18.42 -4.70
C PRO A 284 16.44 -17.06 -4.23
N GLY A 285 15.15 -17.00 -3.88
CA GLY A 285 14.50 -15.78 -3.40
C GLY A 285 14.09 -14.81 -4.51
N LEU A 286 14.19 -15.18 -5.79
CA LEU A 286 13.86 -14.37 -6.97
C LEU A 286 14.54 -13.00 -6.93
N LEU A 287 15.72 -12.91 -7.52
CA LEU A 287 16.41 -11.65 -7.71
C LEU A 287 15.92 -10.93 -8.97
N PHE A 288 16.05 -9.62 -9.01
CA PHE A 288 15.68 -8.80 -10.16
C PHE A 288 16.89 -8.04 -10.67
N LEU A 289 17.22 -8.23 -11.93
CA LEU A 289 18.25 -7.46 -12.62
C LEU A 289 17.61 -6.24 -13.29
N GLU A 290 18.08 -5.06 -12.96
CA GLU A 290 17.80 -3.83 -13.68
C GLU A 290 19.09 -3.35 -14.35
N ALA A 291 19.11 -3.33 -15.69
CA ALA A 291 20.20 -2.76 -16.44
C ALA A 291 19.71 -1.54 -17.24
N THR A 292 20.45 -0.46 -17.24
CA THR A 292 20.04 0.79 -17.91
C THR A 292 21.24 1.42 -18.60
N GLY A 293 21.10 1.61 -19.93
CA GLY A 293 21.98 2.47 -20.71
C GLY A 293 21.41 3.88 -20.81
N THR A 294 22.24 4.90 -20.64
CA THR A 294 21.83 6.30 -20.68
C THR A 294 22.73 7.12 -21.60
N TYR A 295 22.10 7.97 -22.38
CA TYR A 295 22.76 9.08 -23.06
C TYR A 295 22.12 10.39 -22.60
N ARG A 296 22.93 11.41 -22.31
CA ARG A 296 22.50 12.70 -21.84
C ARG A 296 23.30 13.80 -22.54
N SER A 297 22.61 14.81 -23.08
CA SER A 297 23.20 16.04 -23.61
C SER A 297 22.34 17.20 -23.14
N GLU A 298 22.85 17.99 -22.21
CA GLU A 298 22.08 19.06 -21.56
C GLU A 298 22.92 20.33 -21.51
N ARG A 299 22.25 21.45 -21.79
CA ARG A 299 22.75 22.79 -21.54
C ARG A 299 21.99 23.36 -20.35
N TRP A 300 22.75 23.81 -19.36
CA TRP A 300 22.22 24.45 -18.18
C TRP A 300 22.60 25.92 -18.19
N ASP A 301 21.60 26.79 -18.26
CA ASP A 301 21.76 28.22 -18.06
C ASP A 301 21.23 28.50 -16.65
N ILE A 302 22.13 28.66 -15.67
CA ILE A 302 21.76 28.91 -14.27
C ILE A 302 21.79 30.41 -14.08
N SER A 303 20.61 31.04 -14.15
CA SER A 303 20.41 32.43 -13.84
C SER A 303 20.15 32.62 -12.34
N ARG A 304 20.44 33.83 -11.83
CA ARG A 304 20.13 34.20 -10.44
C ARG A 304 18.70 33.86 -10.02
N PRO A 305 18.42 33.50 -8.76
CA PRO A 305 19.22 33.76 -7.57
C PRO A 305 20.00 32.56 -7.03
N ALA A 306 20.12 31.47 -7.78
CA ALA A 306 20.80 30.26 -7.30
C ALA A 306 22.32 30.45 -7.09
N ILE A 307 22.93 31.45 -7.75
CA ILE A 307 24.35 31.75 -7.66
C ILE A 307 24.54 33.26 -7.44
N ASP A 308 25.11 33.63 -6.30
CA ASP A 308 25.30 35.04 -5.88
C ASP A 308 26.52 35.75 -6.50
N THR A 309 26.89 35.42 -7.73
CA THR A 309 28.10 35.98 -8.36
C THR A 309 27.88 37.06 -9.42
N GLY A 310 26.63 37.38 -9.75
CA GLY A 310 26.33 38.40 -10.76
C GLY A 310 26.57 37.99 -12.20
N VAL A 311 26.97 36.77 -12.48
CA VAL A 311 27.32 36.27 -13.81
C VAL A 311 26.37 35.12 -14.19
N ASP A 312 25.86 35.12 -15.42
CA ASP A 312 25.10 34.00 -15.98
C ASP A 312 26.02 32.80 -16.19
N HIS A 313 25.68 31.71 -15.58
CA HIS A 313 26.48 30.49 -15.64
C HIS A 313 25.91 29.52 -16.67
N ARG A 314 26.67 29.24 -17.73
CA ARG A 314 26.29 28.32 -18.80
C ARG A 314 27.17 27.08 -18.79
N PHE A 315 26.53 25.92 -18.65
CA PHE A 315 27.22 24.65 -18.67
C PHE A 315 26.64 23.74 -19.75
N ARG A 316 27.49 23.00 -20.42
CA ARG A 316 27.08 21.89 -21.29
C ARG A 316 27.61 20.59 -20.72
N PHE A 317 26.71 19.64 -20.52
CA PHE A 317 27.04 18.30 -20.08
C PHE A 317 26.66 17.30 -21.15
N GLN A 318 27.61 16.44 -21.50
CA GLN A 318 27.34 15.24 -22.28
C GLN A 318 27.80 14.04 -21.47
N SER A 319 26.99 13.02 -21.37
CA SER A 319 27.41 11.79 -20.72
C SER A 319 26.74 10.57 -21.34
N THR A 320 27.50 9.50 -21.40
CA THR A 320 26.99 8.15 -21.67
C THR A 320 27.29 7.28 -20.46
N GLY A 321 26.37 6.41 -20.12
CA GLY A 321 26.55 5.58 -18.94
C GLY A 321 25.79 4.28 -19.00
N VAL A 322 26.25 3.32 -18.25
CA VAL A 322 25.58 2.02 -18.02
C VAL A 322 25.45 1.83 -16.53
N ARG A 323 24.26 1.45 -16.08
CA ARG A 323 23.97 1.07 -14.70
C ARG A 323 23.42 -0.35 -14.70
N ALA A 324 23.93 -1.20 -13.83
CA ALA A 324 23.37 -2.51 -13.54
C ALA A 324 23.15 -2.66 -12.05
N LYS A 325 21.96 -3.07 -11.65
CA LYS A 325 21.56 -3.25 -10.26
C LYS A 325 20.82 -4.58 -10.09
N VAL A 326 21.15 -5.29 -9.02
CA VAL A 326 20.41 -6.45 -8.57
C VAL A 326 19.59 -6.07 -7.35
N LYS A 327 18.30 -6.36 -7.37
CA LYS A 327 17.37 -6.15 -6.29
C LYS A 327 16.94 -7.48 -5.69
N HIS A 328 16.85 -7.53 -4.37
CA HIS A 328 16.33 -8.64 -3.59
C HIS A 328 15.18 -8.18 -2.70
N ILE A 329 14.12 -8.97 -2.61
CA ILE A 329 12.94 -8.74 -1.79
C ILE A 329 12.78 -9.90 -0.81
N PRO A 330 13.45 -9.86 0.37
CA PRO A 330 13.35 -10.92 1.37
C PRO A 330 11.90 -11.14 1.84
N ASN A 331 11.19 -10.03 2.08
CA ASN A 331 9.79 -10.00 2.46
C ASN A 331 9.14 -8.71 1.95
N TYR A 332 7.80 -8.61 2.03
CA TYR A 332 7.04 -7.46 1.51
C TYR A 332 7.39 -6.11 2.14
N ARG A 333 8.08 -6.11 3.28
CA ARG A 333 8.50 -4.91 4.00
C ARG A 333 9.90 -4.45 3.65
N LEU A 334 10.76 -5.33 3.14
CA LEU A 334 12.17 -5.06 2.92
C LEU A 334 12.57 -5.29 1.47
N GLU A 335 13.14 -4.27 0.86
CA GLU A 335 13.80 -4.33 -0.44
C GLU A 335 15.28 -3.94 -0.26
N LEU A 336 16.18 -4.68 -0.88
CA LEU A 336 17.61 -4.42 -0.87
C LEU A 336 18.11 -4.38 -2.30
N GLY A 337 18.98 -3.42 -2.62
CA GLY A 337 19.58 -3.29 -3.92
C GLY A 337 21.09 -3.06 -3.84
N ALA A 338 21.82 -3.66 -4.76
CA ALA A 338 23.24 -3.40 -4.96
C ALA A 338 23.54 -3.35 -6.45
N GLY A 339 24.47 -2.49 -6.85
CA GLY A 339 24.78 -2.33 -8.26
C GLY A 339 26.04 -1.55 -8.53
N PHE A 340 26.24 -1.34 -9.82
CA PHE A 340 27.37 -0.59 -10.34
C PHE A 340 26.88 0.35 -11.46
N GLU A 341 27.45 1.56 -11.51
CA GLU A 341 27.25 2.53 -12.59
C GLU A 341 28.63 2.96 -13.12
N TYR A 342 28.77 2.88 -14.44
CA TYR A 342 29.86 3.55 -15.14
C TYR A 342 29.29 4.69 -15.96
N ARG A 343 29.92 5.86 -15.89
CA ARG A 343 29.55 7.03 -16.67
C ARG A 343 30.77 7.74 -17.23
N ASN A 344 30.82 7.85 -18.55
CA ASN A 344 31.72 8.76 -19.25
C ASN A 344 31.06 10.15 -19.31
N ARG A 345 31.81 11.19 -19.00
CA ARG A 345 31.30 12.55 -18.87
C ARG A 345 32.21 13.54 -19.56
N THR A 346 31.61 14.45 -20.31
CA THR A 346 32.23 15.64 -20.86
C THR A 346 31.45 16.87 -20.38
N ALA A 347 32.14 17.81 -19.76
CA ALA A 347 31.57 19.08 -19.33
C ALA A 347 32.34 20.23 -19.93
N SER A 348 31.64 21.27 -20.40
CA SER A 348 32.25 22.49 -20.94
C SER A 348 31.45 23.70 -20.48
N GLY A 349 32.12 24.82 -20.26
CA GLY A 349 31.53 26.10 -19.87
C GLY A 349 32.63 27.05 -19.36
N SER A 350 32.33 28.33 -19.37
CA SER A 350 33.27 29.35 -18.91
C SER A 350 32.87 29.78 -17.50
N GLN A 351 33.66 29.37 -16.48
CA GLN A 351 33.39 29.86 -15.14
C GLN A 351 34.61 29.84 -14.22
N PRO A 352 34.92 30.95 -13.53
CA PRO A 352 35.80 30.93 -12.38
C PRO A 352 35.11 30.27 -11.16
N GLY A 353 35.74 29.30 -10.53
CA GLY A 353 35.32 28.72 -9.24
C GLY A 353 34.49 27.43 -9.33
N ILE A 354 34.00 26.99 -10.47
CA ILE A 354 33.34 25.70 -10.64
C ILE A 354 34.23 24.75 -11.43
N ALA A 355 34.68 23.67 -10.80
CA ALA A 355 35.40 22.62 -11.48
C ALA A 355 34.46 21.84 -12.41
N LEU A 356 34.55 22.13 -13.69
CA LEU A 356 33.87 21.35 -14.73
C LEU A 356 34.76 20.18 -15.10
N ASP A 357 34.45 19.04 -14.53
CA ASP A 357 35.27 17.85 -14.73
C ASP A 357 34.73 16.98 -15.88
N SER A 358 35.50 16.92 -16.97
CA SER A 358 35.34 15.93 -18.02
C SER A 358 36.06 14.63 -17.62
N ARG A 359 35.43 13.85 -16.75
CA ARG A 359 36.04 12.64 -16.17
C ARG A 359 35.06 11.47 -16.12
N ASN A 360 35.63 10.29 -16.14
CA ASN A 360 34.87 9.06 -15.97
C ASN A 360 34.52 8.84 -14.49
N THR A 361 33.36 8.25 -14.24
CA THR A 361 32.97 7.82 -12.89
C THR A 361 32.53 6.38 -12.89
N GLY A 362 33.16 5.57 -12.05
CA GLY A 362 32.68 4.25 -11.66
C GLY A 362 32.12 4.34 -10.23
N LYS A 363 30.89 3.87 -10.03
CA LYS A 363 30.18 4.01 -8.75
C LYS A 363 29.61 2.67 -8.31
N LEU A 364 29.79 2.34 -7.05
CA LEU A 364 28.98 1.32 -6.37
C LEU A 364 27.68 1.97 -5.88
N LEU A 365 26.60 1.24 -5.99
CA LEU A 365 25.24 1.64 -5.64
C LEU A 365 24.73 0.69 -4.56
N PHE A 366 24.16 1.24 -3.50
CA PHE A 366 23.47 0.46 -2.47
C PHE A 366 22.17 1.17 -2.13
N ASP A 367 21.07 0.43 -2.12
CA ASP A 367 19.78 0.95 -1.69
C ASP A 367 19.05 -0.05 -0.81
N ALA A 368 18.29 0.49 0.13
CA ALA A 368 17.43 -0.27 1.00
C ALA A 368 16.12 0.48 1.20
N SER A 369 15.02 -0.25 1.26
CA SER A 369 13.70 0.32 1.53
C SER A 369 12.96 -0.57 2.53
N VAL A 370 12.44 0.05 3.59
CA VAL A 370 11.62 -0.60 4.60
C VAL A 370 10.22 -0.01 4.58
N LEU A 371 9.21 -0.87 4.43
CA LEU A 371 7.80 -0.51 4.45
C LEU A 371 7.17 -0.94 5.78
N VAL A 372 6.62 0.02 6.50
CA VAL A 372 5.72 -0.21 7.63
C VAL A 372 4.31 0.06 7.15
N TYR A 373 3.44 -0.92 7.29
CA TYR A 373 2.07 -0.85 6.83
C TYR A 373 1.12 -1.17 7.98
N ASP A 374 0.15 -0.30 8.14
CA ASP A 374 -1.03 -0.49 8.98
C ASP A 374 -2.25 -0.03 8.18
N ARG A 375 -3.44 -0.36 8.60
CA ARG A 375 -4.70 -0.08 7.89
C ARG A 375 -4.83 1.38 7.42
N ARG A 376 -4.43 2.35 8.26
CA ARG A 376 -4.51 3.78 7.98
C ARG A 376 -3.18 4.45 7.71
N LEU A 377 -2.07 3.82 8.09
CA LEU A 377 -0.73 4.36 7.96
C LEU A 377 0.09 3.53 6.98
N ARG A 378 0.62 4.18 5.96
CA ARG A 378 1.72 3.66 5.15
C ARG A 378 2.95 4.49 5.41
N SER A 379 3.99 3.88 5.93
CA SER A 379 5.27 4.52 6.20
C SER A 379 6.37 3.76 5.46
N ARG A 380 7.15 4.47 4.65
CA ARG A 380 8.31 3.90 3.95
C ARG A 380 9.55 4.70 4.29
N ILE A 381 10.59 4.01 4.71
CA ILE A 381 11.93 4.57 4.84
C ILE A 381 12.77 3.97 3.74
N GLN A 382 13.43 4.80 2.95
CA GLN A 382 14.35 4.36 1.91
C GLN A 382 15.66 5.13 1.98
N GLY A 383 16.75 4.42 1.75
CA GLY A 383 18.09 4.98 1.71
C GLY A 383 18.80 4.58 0.42
N GLU A 384 19.59 5.48 -0.13
CA GLU A 384 20.47 5.21 -1.27
C GLU A 384 21.87 5.76 -0.96
N THR A 385 22.89 4.99 -1.29
CA THR A 385 24.29 5.39 -1.16
C THR A 385 25.02 5.12 -2.46
N LEU A 386 25.80 6.10 -2.91
CA LEU A 386 26.67 6.06 -4.07
C LEU A 386 28.12 6.23 -3.61
N ILE A 387 29.01 5.38 -4.07
CA ILE A 387 30.45 5.44 -3.74
C ILE A 387 31.26 5.38 -5.04
N ALA A 388 31.81 6.51 -5.44
CA ALA A 388 32.75 6.60 -6.56
C ALA A 388 34.19 6.53 -6.05
N ARG A 389 35.02 5.75 -6.75
CA ARG A 389 36.44 5.62 -6.44
C ARG A 389 37.25 5.59 -7.73
N LYS A 390 38.43 6.22 -7.71
CA LYS A 390 39.38 6.26 -8.85
C LYS A 390 39.71 4.87 -9.37
N ASN A 391 39.82 3.89 -8.47
CA ASN A 391 40.14 2.51 -8.83
C ASN A 391 38.95 1.68 -9.33
N LEU A 392 37.74 2.24 -9.39
CA LEU A 392 36.52 1.61 -9.88
C LEU A 392 36.16 2.09 -11.30
N LEU A 393 37.08 1.95 -12.25
CA LEU A 393 36.91 2.41 -13.63
C LEU A 393 36.58 3.92 -13.75
N GLY A 394 37.05 4.74 -12.82
CA GLY A 394 36.77 6.17 -12.80
C GLY A 394 37.96 7.00 -12.31
N ASP A 395 37.84 8.32 -12.49
CA ASP A 395 38.87 9.30 -12.18
C ASP A 395 38.54 10.15 -10.96
N MET A 396 37.42 9.86 -10.28
CA MET A 396 36.87 10.69 -9.23
C MET A 396 36.65 9.92 -7.92
N ASP A 397 36.91 10.59 -6.80
CA ASP A 397 36.64 10.11 -5.46
C ASP A 397 35.55 10.96 -4.80
N TYR A 398 34.38 10.40 -4.64
CA TYR A 398 33.31 11.01 -3.87
C TYR A 398 32.31 9.96 -3.38
N SER A 399 31.48 10.35 -2.44
CA SER A 399 30.33 9.56 -2.02
C SER A 399 29.13 10.47 -1.80
N SER A 400 27.95 9.97 -2.04
CA SER A 400 26.70 10.65 -1.70
C SER A 400 25.70 9.67 -1.13
N GLY A 401 24.86 10.14 -0.23
CA GLY A 401 23.80 9.34 0.34
C GLY A 401 22.54 10.17 0.56
N THR A 402 21.40 9.52 0.44
CA THR A 402 20.10 10.09 0.76
C THR A 402 19.32 9.15 1.65
N ILE A 403 18.55 9.72 2.55
CA ILE A 403 17.51 9.03 3.30
C ILE A 403 16.20 9.76 3.11
N GLU A 404 15.14 9.02 2.91
CA GLU A 404 13.79 9.55 2.70
C GLU A 404 12.81 8.76 3.55
N TRP A 405 11.95 9.46 4.28
CA TRP A 405 10.87 8.91 5.07
C TRP A 405 9.55 9.46 4.57
N ASN A 406 8.74 8.60 3.97
CA ASN A 406 7.43 8.94 3.45
C ASN A 406 6.35 8.34 4.34
N ASN A 407 5.39 9.17 4.74
CA ASN A 407 4.24 8.76 5.51
C ASN A 407 2.98 9.21 4.81
N ARG A 408 2.02 8.28 4.66
CA ARG A 408 0.68 8.60 4.23
C ARG A 408 -0.30 8.09 5.27
N TYR A 409 -1.05 8.99 5.82
CA TYR A 409 -2.10 8.70 6.78
C TYR A 409 -3.47 8.97 6.14
N THR A 410 -4.34 7.96 6.13
CA THR A 410 -5.70 8.05 5.63
C THR A 410 -6.62 8.41 6.78
N LEU A 411 -7.34 9.54 6.64
CA LEU A 411 -8.14 10.11 7.73
C LEU A 411 -9.51 9.45 7.87
N ASP A 412 -10.02 8.85 6.79
CA ASP A 412 -11.31 8.18 6.71
C ASP A 412 -11.17 6.72 6.24
N ASP A 413 -12.17 5.90 6.52
CA ASP A 413 -12.16 4.48 6.14
C ASP A 413 -12.32 4.26 4.63
N GLU A 414 -12.87 5.25 3.91
CA GLU A 414 -13.07 5.20 2.47
C GLU A 414 -11.82 5.65 1.67
N GLY A 415 -10.80 6.19 2.33
CA GLY A 415 -9.58 6.66 1.70
C GLY A 415 -9.73 7.95 0.89
N LYS A 416 -10.81 8.70 1.13
CA LYS A 416 -11.10 9.95 0.42
C LYS A 416 -10.23 11.12 0.88
N HIS A 417 -9.79 11.09 2.14
CA HIS A 417 -8.97 12.12 2.76
C HIS A 417 -7.63 11.54 3.16
N SER A 418 -6.53 12.20 2.82
CA SER A 418 -5.20 11.76 3.27
C SER A 418 -4.26 12.92 3.57
N ILE A 419 -3.35 12.68 4.51
CA ILE A 419 -2.19 13.53 4.77
C ILE A 419 -0.95 12.73 4.39
N GLU A 420 -0.11 13.32 3.57
CA GLU A 420 1.17 12.77 3.18
C GLU A 420 2.30 13.69 3.69
N VAL A 421 3.24 13.11 4.43
CA VAL A 421 4.42 13.82 4.93
C VAL A 421 5.66 13.08 4.46
N THR A 422 6.54 13.79 3.76
CA THR A 422 7.85 13.30 3.35
C THR A 422 8.93 14.10 4.04
N ALA A 423 9.83 13.42 4.73
CA ALA A 423 11.07 13.99 5.23
C ALA A 423 12.25 13.39 4.47
N LYS A 424 13.15 14.21 3.95
CA LYS A 424 14.29 13.77 3.16
C LYS A 424 15.56 14.53 3.55
N ALA A 425 16.67 13.82 3.61
CA ALA A 425 17.97 14.41 3.78
C ALA A 425 18.97 13.79 2.80
N GLY A 426 19.92 14.58 2.35
CA GLY A 426 21.00 14.11 1.49
C GLY A 426 22.31 14.79 1.87
N THR A 427 23.41 14.05 1.72
CA THR A 427 24.75 14.57 1.94
C THR A 427 25.75 13.93 0.99
N SER A 428 26.81 14.65 0.69
CA SER A 428 27.92 14.15 -0.12
C SER A 428 29.26 14.48 0.49
N ARG A 429 30.30 13.75 0.10
CA ARG A 429 31.69 13.98 0.47
C ARG A 429 32.60 13.81 -0.74
N GLY A 430 33.72 14.54 -0.78
CA GLY A 430 34.67 14.50 -1.89
C GLY A 430 34.30 15.47 -3.01
N ALA A 431 34.98 15.33 -4.16
CA ALA A 431 34.80 16.18 -5.33
C ALA A 431 33.56 15.77 -6.13
N LEU A 432 32.37 16.13 -5.64
CA LEU A 432 31.10 15.84 -6.31
C LEU A 432 31.01 16.68 -7.61
N PRO A 433 30.78 16.07 -8.77
CA PRO A 433 30.55 16.82 -9.98
C PRO A 433 29.18 17.53 -9.94
N ILE A 434 29.11 18.71 -10.56
CA ILE A 434 27.93 19.59 -10.47
C ILE A 434 26.63 18.94 -10.96
N ASP A 435 26.71 18.06 -11.95
CA ASP A 435 25.52 17.34 -12.47
C ASP A 435 25.05 16.19 -11.56
N ASP A 436 25.80 15.88 -10.51
CA ASP A 436 25.39 14.95 -9.42
C ASP A 436 24.97 15.71 -8.14
N TYR A 437 24.97 17.06 -8.12
CA TYR A 437 24.45 17.87 -7.01
C TYR A 437 22.96 17.58 -6.76
N PHE A 438 22.56 17.71 -5.52
CA PHE A 438 21.16 17.66 -5.15
C PHE A 438 20.45 18.93 -5.63
N VAL A 439 19.37 18.76 -6.39
CA VAL A 439 18.56 19.85 -6.89
C VAL A 439 17.18 19.76 -6.27
N LEU A 440 16.76 20.83 -5.60
CA LEU A 440 15.45 20.91 -4.94
C LEU A 440 14.51 21.74 -5.81
N GLY A 441 13.40 21.14 -6.21
CA GLY A 441 12.41 21.82 -7.06
C GLY A 441 11.60 20.84 -7.88
N VAL A 442 10.57 21.34 -8.54
CA VAL A 442 9.72 20.50 -9.36
C VAL A 442 10.47 20.04 -10.59
N ARG A 443 10.47 18.73 -10.78
CA ARG A 443 10.89 18.05 -12.01
C ARG A 443 9.72 17.21 -12.51
N GLU A 444 9.76 16.82 -13.77
CA GLU A 444 8.74 15.95 -14.36
C GLU A 444 8.50 14.66 -13.58
N ARG A 445 9.54 14.15 -12.95
CA ARG A 445 9.51 13.04 -11.99
C ARG A 445 10.00 13.59 -10.65
N GLY A 446 9.05 13.99 -9.81
CA GLY A 446 9.35 14.67 -8.55
C GLY A 446 10.03 13.74 -7.54
N ASN A 447 11.29 14.03 -7.23
CA ASN A 447 12.02 13.35 -6.16
C ASN A 447 12.38 14.27 -4.99
N ASN A 448 12.59 15.57 -5.24
CA ASN A 448 12.94 16.55 -4.20
C ASN A 448 12.03 17.77 -4.39
N LEU A 449 10.78 17.67 -3.95
CA LEU A 449 9.75 18.67 -4.23
C LEU A 449 9.93 19.89 -3.33
N LEU A 450 10.36 21.00 -3.92
CA LEU A 450 10.19 22.35 -3.39
C LEU A 450 9.32 23.07 -4.42
N ARG A 451 8.00 23.09 -4.19
CA ARG A 451 6.98 23.30 -5.22
C ARG A 451 6.77 24.76 -5.64
N GLY A 452 7.33 25.71 -4.92
CA GLY A 452 7.47 27.11 -5.35
C GLY A 452 8.66 27.35 -6.28
N HIS A 453 9.53 26.33 -6.45
CA HIS A 453 10.74 26.42 -7.24
C HIS A 453 10.69 25.47 -8.45
N ASN A 454 11.00 25.98 -9.62
CA ASN A 454 11.04 25.19 -10.85
C ASN A 454 12.47 24.87 -11.25
N THR A 455 12.74 23.59 -11.47
CA THR A 455 14.06 23.16 -11.93
C THR A 455 14.36 23.56 -13.36
N VAL A 456 13.33 23.75 -14.21
CA VAL A 456 13.49 24.03 -15.63
C VAL A 456 12.35 24.88 -16.15
N SER A 457 12.67 26.01 -16.76
CA SER A 457 11.70 26.76 -17.55
C SER A 457 11.31 25.98 -18.83
N PRO A 458 10.15 26.27 -19.45
CA PRO A 458 9.76 25.71 -20.74
C PRO A 458 10.81 25.93 -21.85
N GLU A 459 11.62 26.99 -21.74
CA GLU A 459 12.68 27.36 -22.69
C GLU A 459 13.99 26.59 -22.42
N GLY A 460 14.04 25.74 -21.41
CA GLY A 460 15.21 24.90 -21.09
C GLY A 460 16.24 25.57 -20.19
N HIS A 461 15.94 26.77 -19.68
CA HIS A 461 16.77 27.39 -18.66
C HIS A 461 16.62 26.68 -17.32
N TYR A 462 17.70 26.62 -16.55
CA TYR A 462 17.62 26.16 -15.16
C TYR A 462 16.85 27.22 -14.38
N GLY A 463 15.71 26.82 -13.80
CA GLY A 463 14.91 27.73 -12.99
C GLY A 463 15.58 28.08 -11.66
N ASN A 464 14.82 28.64 -10.76
CA ASN A 464 15.27 29.08 -9.44
C ASN A 464 15.45 27.95 -8.40
N SER A 465 15.56 26.70 -8.85
CA SER A 465 15.73 25.55 -7.95
C SER A 465 17.10 25.58 -7.24
N PRO A 466 17.13 25.51 -5.92
CA PRO A 466 18.39 25.43 -5.17
C PRO A 466 19.17 24.16 -5.53
N MET A 467 20.48 24.30 -5.65
CA MET A 467 21.43 23.19 -5.81
C MET A 467 22.36 23.14 -4.60
N ALA A 468 22.70 21.94 -4.15
CA ALA A 468 23.51 21.77 -2.95
C ALA A 468 24.27 20.46 -2.94
N THR A 469 25.32 20.41 -2.12
CA THR A 469 26.04 19.17 -1.78
C THR A 469 25.44 18.43 -0.59
N SER A 470 24.60 19.13 0.18
CA SER A 470 23.80 18.53 1.27
C SER A 470 22.49 19.31 1.45
N PHE A 471 21.44 18.63 1.88
CA PHE A 471 20.14 19.26 2.10
C PHE A 471 19.30 18.52 3.14
N THR A 472 18.31 19.24 3.68
CA THR A 472 17.14 18.68 4.36
C THR A 472 15.88 19.23 3.72
N LEU A 473 14.83 18.41 3.63
CA LEU A 473 13.57 18.75 2.98
C LEU A 473 12.42 18.09 3.74
N VAL A 474 11.35 18.82 3.96
CA VAL A 474 10.09 18.31 4.49
C VAL A 474 8.96 18.78 3.61
N ASN A 475 8.14 17.87 3.15
CA ASN A 475 6.91 18.15 2.40
C ASN A 475 5.72 17.69 3.23
N ALA A 476 4.69 18.52 3.34
CA ALA A 476 3.40 18.14 3.89
C ALA A 476 2.32 18.43 2.85
N THR A 477 1.47 17.46 2.59
CA THR A 477 0.38 17.56 1.62
C THR A 477 -0.89 16.98 2.22
N TYR A 478 -1.97 17.74 2.20
CA TYR A 478 -3.31 17.24 2.44
C TYR A 478 -4.02 17.10 1.10
N ASP A 479 -4.65 15.95 0.84
CA ASP A 479 -5.48 15.75 -0.35
C ASP A 479 -6.88 15.23 0.01
N ARG A 480 -7.86 15.65 -0.79
CA ARG A 480 -9.25 15.21 -0.68
C ARG A 480 -9.80 14.82 -2.04
N GLN A 481 -10.45 13.67 -2.09
CA GLN A 481 -11.12 13.19 -3.29
C GLN A 481 -12.37 14.03 -3.59
N ILE A 482 -12.43 14.54 -4.83
CA ILE A 482 -13.61 15.25 -5.37
C ILE A 482 -14.54 14.23 -6.02
N ARG A 483 -13.97 13.38 -6.87
CA ARG A 483 -14.74 12.43 -7.68
C ARG A 483 -13.90 11.24 -8.07
N ARG A 484 -14.53 10.05 -8.12
CA ARG A 484 -13.99 8.87 -8.78
C ARG A 484 -14.55 8.81 -10.20
N LEU A 485 -13.68 8.85 -11.18
CA LEU A 485 -14.03 8.77 -12.59
C LEU A 485 -13.83 7.32 -13.05
N PRO A 486 -14.85 6.67 -13.61
CA PRO A 486 -14.66 5.39 -14.28
C PRO A 486 -13.78 5.63 -15.50
N PHE A 487 -12.67 4.95 -15.57
CA PHE A 487 -11.79 5.01 -16.73
C PHE A 487 -11.97 3.72 -17.50
N PHE A 488 -12.50 3.81 -18.72
CA PHE A 488 -12.79 2.66 -19.58
C PHE A 488 -11.50 1.89 -19.88
N ASN A 489 -11.07 0.98 -19.07
CA ASN A 489 -9.95 0.02 -19.23
C ASN A 489 -8.84 0.31 -20.28
N VAL A 490 -8.89 1.48 -20.92
CA VAL A 490 -8.01 1.92 -22.03
C VAL A 490 -6.54 1.99 -21.62
N LEU A 491 -6.27 2.14 -20.30
CA LEU A 491 -4.91 2.23 -19.77
C LEU A 491 -4.65 1.18 -18.67
N ASN A 492 -5.41 0.09 -18.61
CA ASN A 492 -5.37 -0.90 -17.53
C ASN A 492 -5.66 -0.29 -16.13
N PHE A 493 -6.40 0.82 -16.07
CA PHE A 493 -6.86 1.41 -14.82
C PHE A 493 -8.39 1.34 -14.75
N PRO A 494 -8.96 0.72 -13.71
CA PRO A 494 -10.41 0.63 -13.58
C PRO A 494 -11.05 1.98 -13.23
N TYR A 495 -10.28 2.90 -12.63
CA TYR A 495 -10.74 4.22 -12.22
C TYR A 495 -9.58 5.21 -12.08
N VAL A 496 -9.92 6.50 -12.06
CA VAL A 496 -9.03 7.60 -11.72
C VAL A 496 -9.72 8.47 -10.68
N ASP A 497 -9.05 8.69 -9.55
CA ASP A 497 -9.53 9.60 -8.51
C ASP A 497 -9.04 11.01 -8.78
N LEU A 498 -9.99 11.92 -8.98
CA LEU A 498 -9.72 13.36 -9.02
C LEU A 498 -9.72 13.90 -7.60
N LYS A 499 -8.62 14.54 -7.20
CA LYS A 499 -8.42 15.12 -5.88
C LYS A 499 -7.98 16.58 -6.00
N TRP A 500 -8.35 17.41 -5.03
CA TRP A 500 -7.66 18.67 -4.78
C TRP A 500 -6.63 18.47 -3.67
N LEU A 501 -5.62 19.32 -3.64
CA LEU A 501 -4.58 19.27 -2.63
C LEU A 501 -4.12 20.67 -2.21
N VAL A 502 -3.62 20.76 -0.98
CA VAL A 502 -2.86 21.89 -0.47
C VAL A 502 -1.57 21.36 0.14
N PHE A 503 -0.54 22.20 0.13
CA PHE A 503 0.77 21.77 0.60
C PHE A 503 1.59 22.88 1.23
N ALA A 504 2.55 22.45 2.06
CA ALA A 504 3.66 23.25 2.54
C ALA A 504 4.96 22.44 2.41
N ASP A 505 5.99 23.06 1.86
CA ASP A 505 7.32 22.49 1.69
C ASP A 505 8.34 23.35 2.44
N GLY A 506 9.24 22.70 3.18
CA GLY A 506 10.33 23.36 3.89
C GLY A 506 11.68 22.73 3.50
N ALA A 507 12.67 23.52 3.17
CA ALA A 507 13.99 23.01 2.84
C ALA A 507 15.12 23.89 3.40
N ARG A 508 16.27 23.26 3.63
CA ARG A 508 17.54 23.94 3.92
C ARG A 508 18.64 23.28 3.12
N THR A 509 19.47 24.10 2.48
CA THR A 509 20.57 23.64 1.62
C THR A 509 21.92 24.01 2.25
N PHE A 510 22.91 23.17 1.99
CA PHE A 510 24.31 23.41 2.38
C PHE A 510 25.21 23.06 1.19
N ASP A 511 26.06 23.99 0.79
CA ASP A 511 27.02 23.79 -0.28
C ASP A 511 28.44 23.95 0.22
N ARG A 512 29.21 22.86 0.29
CA ARG A 512 30.60 22.90 0.73
C ARG A 512 31.54 23.60 -0.24
N ALA A 513 31.15 23.65 -1.50
CA ALA A 513 31.94 24.34 -2.52
C ALA A 513 31.68 25.85 -2.53
N HIS A 514 30.75 26.34 -1.71
CA HIS A 514 30.32 27.75 -1.62
C HIS A 514 29.95 28.36 -2.98
N VAL A 515 29.48 27.54 -3.92
CA VAL A 515 29.05 27.97 -5.28
C VAL A 515 27.63 28.47 -5.24
N PHE A 516 26.81 27.88 -4.36
CA PHE A 516 25.37 28.17 -4.25
C PHE A 516 25.04 28.77 -2.88
N GLU A 517 23.93 29.46 -2.78
CA GLU A 517 23.50 30.12 -1.55
C GLU A 517 23.26 29.09 -0.43
N GLU A 518 23.90 29.32 0.73
CA GLU A 518 23.90 28.41 1.87
C GLU A 518 22.97 28.82 3.01
N GLY A 519 22.50 27.80 3.75
CA GLY A 519 22.02 27.92 5.13
C GLY A 519 20.68 28.60 5.32
N LYS A 520 20.04 29.08 4.26
CA LYS A 520 18.75 29.74 4.34
C LYS A 520 17.60 28.71 4.34
N ILE A 521 16.60 28.97 5.15
CA ILE A 521 15.37 28.18 5.16
C ILE A 521 14.49 28.66 4.02
N LEU A 522 14.07 27.74 3.17
CA LEU A 522 13.15 27.95 2.07
C LEU A 522 11.81 27.37 2.47
N VAL A 523 10.74 28.11 2.25
CA VAL A 523 9.36 27.66 2.55
C VAL A 523 8.49 27.98 1.34
N ASP A 524 7.86 26.95 0.80
CA ASP A 524 6.89 27.07 -0.27
C ASP A 524 5.51 26.63 0.22
N VAL A 525 4.47 27.32 -0.23
CA VAL A 525 3.08 26.95 0.03
C VAL A 525 2.28 26.98 -1.25
N GLY A 526 1.23 26.19 -1.32
CA GLY A 526 0.41 26.17 -2.52
C GLY A 526 -0.69 25.14 -2.52
N GLY A 527 -1.27 24.95 -3.71
CA GLY A 527 -2.34 23.99 -3.91
C GLY A 527 -2.44 23.55 -5.35
N GLY A 528 -3.37 22.65 -5.63
CA GLY A 528 -3.57 22.14 -6.98
C GLY A 528 -4.51 20.96 -7.06
N PHE A 529 -4.37 20.22 -8.15
CA PHE A 529 -5.16 19.03 -8.44
C PHE A 529 -4.25 17.82 -8.66
N LYS A 530 -4.76 16.66 -8.26
CA LYS A 530 -4.12 15.36 -8.42
C LYS A 530 -5.08 14.40 -9.09
N LEU A 531 -4.63 13.76 -10.16
CA LEU A 531 -5.26 12.57 -10.72
C LEU A 531 -4.51 11.35 -10.20
N GLU A 532 -5.17 10.53 -9.41
CA GLU A 532 -4.58 9.36 -8.78
C GLU A 532 -5.11 8.09 -9.44
N THR A 533 -4.21 7.30 -10.02
CA THR A 533 -4.47 5.95 -10.55
C THR A 533 -3.94 4.92 -9.54
N PRO A 534 -4.22 3.62 -9.69
CA PRO A 534 -3.66 2.58 -8.82
C PRO A 534 -2.12 2.58 -8.71
N THR A 535 -1.41 3.09 -9.70
CA THR A 535 0.07 3.01 -9.77
C THR A 535 0.78 4.35 -9.86
N ARG A 536 0.09 5.42 -10.24
CA ARG A 536 0.68 6.74 -10.50
C ARG A 536 -0.21 7.88 -10.06
N THR A 537 0.42 9.02 -9.84
CA THR A 537 -0.26 10.30 -9.65
C THR A 537 0.21 11.30 -10.69
N PHE A 538 -0.73 12.05 -11.26
CA PHE A 538 -0.46 13.22 -12.11
C PHE A 538 -0.87 14.44 -11.31
N ASN A 539 0.07 15.35 -11.09
CA ASN A 539 -0.15 16.52 -10.25
C ASN A 539 0.00 17.78 -11.09
N LEU A 540 -0.93 18.70 -10.93
CA LEU A 540 -0.86 20.06 -11.43
C LEU A 540 -0.95 20.98 -10.22
N THR A 541 0.13 21.69 -9.89
CA THR A 541 0.22 22.49 -8.68
C THR A 541 0.70 23.90 -8.99
N TYR A 542 0.18 24.88 -8.24
CA TYR A 542 0.76 26.19 -8.14
C TYR A 542 1.36 26.35 -6.74
N GLY A 543 2.65 26.64 -6.69
CA GLY A 543 3.41 26.89 -5.47
C GLY A 543 3.98 28.28 -5.46
N ARG A 544 4.06 28.90 -4.28
CA ARG A 544 4.69 30.18 -4.07
C ARG A 544 5.73 30.07 -2.96
N SER A 545 6.92 30.58 -3.25
CA SER A 545 7.98 30.73 -2.24
C SER A 545 7.65 31.92 -1.34
N LEU A 546 7.64 31.68 -0.04
CA LEU A 546 7.40 32.76 0.95
C LEU A 546 8.61 33.67 1.14
N ARG A 547 9.76 33.26 0.66
CA ARG A 547 11.00 34.00 0.81
C ARG A 547 11.20 35.07 -0.29
N ASP A 548 11.10 34.66 -1.54
CA ASP A 548 11.38 35.52 -2.71
C ASP A 548 10.11 35.89 -3.48
N GLY A 549 8.96 35.36 -3.07
CA GLY A 549 7.67 35.62 -3.70
C GLY A 549 7.50 34.95 -5.07
N ALA A 550 8.49 34.18 -5.53
CA ALA A 550 8.43 33.47 -6.81
C ALA A 550 7.28 32.47 -6.80
N GLY A 551 6.54 32.44 -7.91
CA GLY A 551 5.42 31.51 -8.12
C GLY A 551 5.72 30.54 -9.25
N THR A 552 5.40 29.26 -9.06
CA THR A 552 5.62 28.20 -10.03
C THR A 552 4.34 27.41 -10.29
N LEU A 553 3.88 27.40 -11.54
CA LEU A 553 2.90 26.43 -12.02
C LEU A 553 3.66 25.21 -12.56
N ALA A 554 3.38 24.05 -11.99
CA ALA A 554 4.12 22.85 -12.33
C ALA A 554 3.22 21.64 -12.53
N ALA A 555 3.53 20.86 -13.58
CA ALA A 555 2.96 19.55 -13.81
C ALA A 555 4.03 18.46 -13.59
N TYR A 556 3.72 17.43 -12.82
CA TYR A 556 4.65 16.33 -12.56
C TYR A 556 3.95 15.02 -12.28
N VAL A 557 4.68 13.93 -12.51
CA VAL A 557 4.21 12.56 -12.25
C VAL A 557 4.88 12.01 -11.00
N GLY A 558 4.06 11.56 -10.06
CA GLY A 558 4.50 10.83 -8.88
C GLY A 558 4.19 9.33 -8.99
N ARG A 559 4.82 8.51 -8.15
CA ARG A 559 4.39 7.14 -7.92
C ARG A 559 3.34 7.11 -6.82
N ARG A 560 2.35 6.24 -6.93
CA ARG A 560 1.50 5.88 -5.82
C ARG A 560 2.24 4.84 -4.97
N TRP A 561 2.22 5.03 -3.68
CA TRP A 561 2.84 4.12 -2.70
C TRP A 561 2.05 2.84 -2.51
#